data_d1091ea36295be4bcfaddc12c9d336b5
#
_entry.id   d1091ea36295be4bcfaddc12c9d336b5
#
_cell.length_a   1.000
_cell.length_b   1.000
_cell.length_c   1.000
_cell.angle_alpha   90.00
_cell.angle_beta   90.00
_cell.angle_gamma   90.00
#
_symmetry.space_group_name_H-M   'P 1'
#
loop_
_entity.id
_entity.type
_entity.pdbx_description
1 polymer ?
#
loop_
_entity_poly.entity_id
_entity_poly.type
_entity_poly.pdbx_seq_one_letter_code
_entity_poly.pdbx_strand_id
1 'polypeptide(L)'
;MTQTQSAPALKVIPLGGLHEIGKNTCVFEINDEILLLDAGLAFPTDGMHGVNIVLPDTTYLRENRHKIKGMIVTHGHEDHIGGIAFHLKQFDIPVIYGPRLAMALLEGKLEEAGVADRTELRTVRPRDMVRIGSSFFVEFIRNTHSIADSYTVALHTPVGVVIHTGDFKFDHTPVDGEHFDIQKLAEHGEKGVLCLISDSTNSEVPGFTASERSVFPNLDRVFSQAEGRLLVTTFASSVHRINMILELAKKRNRFVSVIGRSMLNVIAHARNLGYIKCEDSLFKPLQEIRHLPPEQVLILTTGSQGEPMSAMTRIANGEHNQIKVRPGDTIVFSANPIPGNTIAVVNTIDKLMIQGAKVIYGREQGIHVSGHGCQEDQKLMIALTRPKFFLPVHGEHRMLVKHSQTAQSMGIPAENMVIINNGDVVEVAPDSIQVAGKVPSGIELVDRAGVVNANVLQERQHLAEDGVVTVAATVGWDGKLLTQPEVHLRGVVTTLERSLLQKLINRAIESVLSDRWREFVQSLEDDQIEVDWVGLQAQIESAVQRLLRRELQSKPLLVFLMQNPEKPPAKVTTNRRRSTAKVAS
;
A
#
# COMPACT_ATOMS: atom_id res chain seq x y z
N MET A 1 42.89 5.87 -27.52
CA MET A 1 42.37 5.94 -26.17
C MET A 1 41.59 4.66 -25.94
N THR A 2 42.17 3.68 -25.30
CA THR A 2 41.54 2.44 -24.88
C THR A 2 40.55 2.78 -23.81
N GLN A 3 39.25 2.63 -24.09
CA GLN A 3 38.22 2.62 -23.04
C GLN A 3 38.62 1.50 -22.06
N THR A 4 39.08 1.86 -20.88
CA THR A 4 39.16 0.97 -19.74
C THR A 4 37.71 0.50 -19.50
N GLN A 5 37.40 -0.72 -19.94
CA GLN A 5 36.16 -1.39 -19.47
C GLN A 5 36.26 -1.41 -17.94
N SER A 6 35.38 -0.65 -17.29
CA SER A 6 35.20 -0.75 -15.84
C SER A 6 34.92 -2.21 -15.51
N ALA A 7 35.54 -2.73 -14.44
CA ALA A 7 35.24 -4.07 -13.97
C ALA A 7 33.71 -4.22 -13.80
N PRO A 8 33.13 -5.38 -14.16
CA PRO A 8 31.71 -5.58 -14.03
C PRO A 8 31.29 -5.35 -12.56
N ALA A 9 30.24 -4.56 -12.33
CA ALA A 9 29.65 -4.34 -11.03
C ALA A 9 28.18 -4.76 -11.05
N LEU A 10 27.69 -5.33 -9.97
CA LEU A 10 26.28 -5.59 -9.78
C LEU A 10 25.63 -4.31 -9.26
N LYS A 11 24.59 -3.83 -9.94
CA LYS A 11 23.74 -2.75 -9.44
C LYS A 11 22.61 -3.35 -8.61
N VAL A 12 22.47 -2.84 -7.41
CA VAL A 12 21.35 -3.11 -6.48
C VAL A 12 20.54 -1.83 -6.38
N ILE A 13 19.27 -1.88 -6.76
CA ILE A 13 18.42 -0.69 -6.86
C ILE A 13 17.07 -0.98 -6.15
N PRO A 14 16.94 -0.68 -4.86
CA PRO A 14 15.66 -0.75 -4.18
C PRO A 14 14.71 0.33 -4.72
N LEU A 15 13.51 -0.06 -5.15
CA LEU A 15 12.45 0.85 -5.57
C LEU A 15 11.45 1.12 -4.45
N GLY A 16 11.40 0.24 -3.43
CA GLY A 16 10.57 0.35 -2.24
C GLY A 16 11.16 -0.46 -1.08
N GLY A 17 10.60 -0.30 0.13
CA GLY A 17 11.00 -1.01 1.35
C GLY A 17 12.11 -0.33 2.16
N LEU A 18 12.57 0.86 1.76
CA LEU A 18 13.56 1.63 2.53
C LEU A 18 12.90 2.87 3.16
N HIS A 19 13.26 3.13 4.43
CA HIS A 19 12.67 4.18 5.29
C HIS A 19 11.17 4.01 5.55
N GLU A 20 10.64 2.83 5.27
CA GLU A 20 9.23 2.46 5.38
C GLU A 20 9.08 0.95 5.61
N ILE A 21 7.88 0.51 5.95
CA ILE A 21 7.48 -0.89 5.97
C ILE A 21 6.50 -1.12 4.82
N GLY A 22 6.81 -2.07 3.97
CA GLY A 22 6.00 -2.43 2.78
C GLY A 22 6.64 -2.03 1.46
N LYS A 23 5.97 -2.34 0.34
CA LYS A 23 6.41 -2.08 -1.04
C LYS A 23 7.78 -2.67 -1.39
N ASN A 24 8.19 -3.76 -0.74
CA ASN A 24 9.49 -4.36 -0.97
C ASN A 24 9.66 -4.72 -2.45
N THR A 25 10.57 -4.03 -3.12
CA THR A 25 10.87 -4.22 -4.53
C THR A 25 12.33 -3.88 -4.76
N CYS A 26 13.12 -4.88 -5.11
CA CYS A 26 14.55 -4.71 -5.38
C CYS A 26 14.90 -5.16 -6.79
N VAL A 27 15.72 -4.37 -7.47
CA VAL A 27 16.24 -4.64 -8.80
C VAL A 27 17.72 -5.01 -8.71
N PHE A 28 18.10 -6.11 -9.32
CA PHE A 28 19.49 -6.49 -9.56
C PHE A 28 19.76 -6.35 -11.05
N GLU A 29 20.76 -5.55 -11.42
CA GLU A 29 21.15 -5.36 -12.82
C GLU A 29 22.65 -5.62 -13.01
N ILE A 30 22.98 -6.46 -13.97
CA ILE A 30 24.35 -6.72 -14.44
C ILE A 30 24.32 -7.17 -15.90
N ASN A 31 25.28 -6.75 -16.71
CA ASN A 31 25.42 -7.15 -18.13
C ASN A 31 24.11 -6.93 -18.95
N ASP A 32 23.43 -5.81 -18.76
CA ASP A 32 22.12 -5.50 -19.39
C ASP A 32 21.02 -6.53 -19.12
N GLU A 33 21.13 -7.29 -18.04
CA GLU A 33 20.09 -8.17 -17.55
C GLU A 33 19.58 -7.69 -16.20
N ILE A 34 18.26 -7.67 -16.04
CA ILE A 34 17.56 -7.30 -14.83
C ILE A 34 16.86 -8.53 -14.23
N LEU A 35 17.11 -8.74 -12.95
CA LEU A 35 16.38 -9.66 -12.09
C LEU A 35 15.64 -8.85 -11.02
N LEU A 36 14.34 -9.11 -10.86
CA LEU A 36 13.52 -8.52 -9.81
C LEU A 36 13.49 -9.43 -8.59
N LEU A 37 13.51 -8.86 -7.40
CA LEU A 37 13.26 -9.58 -6.15
C LEU A 37 12.12 -8.88 -5.42
N ASP A 38 11.03 -9.61 -5.27
CA ASP A 38 9.75 -9.17 -4.73
C ASP A 38 9.14 -7.97 -5.48
N ALA A 39 7.86 -7.74 -5.31
CA ALA A 39 7.15 -6.55 -5.77
C ALA A 39 5.91 -6.36 -4.90
N GLY A 40 6.11 -5.67 -3.81
CA GLY A 40 5.12 -5.50 -2.76
C GLY A 40 4.23 -4.29 -2.95
N LEU A 41 3.20 -4.24 -2.11
CA LEU A 41 2.39 -3.06 -1.90
C LEU A 41 2.52 -2.54 -0.45
N ALA A 42 2.04 -1.33 -0.23
CA ALA A 42 1.73 -0.82 1.11
C ALA A 42 0.27 -0.34 1.17
N PHE A 43 -0.23 -0.18 2.38
CA PHE A 43 -1.56 0.40 2.61
C PHE A 43 -1.44 1.92 2.74
N PRO A 44 -2.52 2.67 2.36
CA PRO A 44 -2.49 4.12 2.46
C PRO A 44 -2.41 4.59 3.92
N THR A 45 -1.70 5.70 4.12
CA THR A 45 -1.63 6.40 5.41
C THR A 45 -2.69 7.50 5.50
N ASP A 46 -2.81 8.13 6.68
CA ASP A 46 -3.70 9.26 6.90
C ASP A 46 -3.46 10.37 5.87
N GLY A 47 -4.55 10.96 5.38
CA GLY A 47 -4.51 11.99 4.32
C GLY A 47 -4.56 11.44 2.88
N MET A 48 -4.38 10.16 2.66
CA MET A 48 -4.53 9.53 1.33
C MET A 48 -5.99 9.17 1.03
N HIS A 49 -6.87 10.16 0.99
CA HIS A 49 -8.31 9.96 0.84
C HIS A 49 -8.70 9.20 -0.43
N GLY A 50 -9.41 8.07 -0.24
CA GLY A 50 -9.91 7.23 -1.34
C GLY A 50 -8.84 6.38 -2.05
N VAL A 51 -7.58 6.41 -1.58
CA VAL A 51 -6.53 5.49 -2.03
C VAL A 51 -6.72 4.15 -1.35
N ASN A 52 -6.53 3.06 -2.08
CA ASN A 52 -6.66 1.69 -1.57
C ASN A 52 -5.30 1.02 -1.39
N ILE A 53 -4.34 1.34 -2.28
CA ILE A 53 -3.04 0.67 -2.40
C ILE A 53 -2.00 1.71 -2.75
N VAL A 54 -0.79 1.54 -2.19
CA VAL A 54 0.39 2.33 -2.51
C VAL A 54 1.44 1.38 -3.11
N LEU A 55 1.94 1.71 -4.29
CA LEU A 55 2.97 0.95 -5.01
C LEU A 55 4.26 1.78 -5.13
N PRO A 56 5.43 1.17 -5.33
CA PRO A 56 6.62 1.90 -5.71
C PRO A 56 6.49 2.43 -7.14
N ASP A 57 7.19 3.53 -7.43
CA ASP A 57 7.35 4.01 -8.80
C ASP A 57 8.19 3.01 -9.62
N THR A 58 7.64 2.55 -10.72
CA THR A 58 8.26 1.56 -11.60
C THR A 58 8.76 2.15 -12.93
N THR A 59 8.92 3.47 -13.02
CA THR A 59 9.38 4.14 -14.25
C THR A 59 10.67 3.53 -14.78
N TYR A 60 11.64 3.26 -13.90
CA TYR A 60 12.90 2.61 -14.28
C TYR A 60 12.67 1.24 -14.95
N LEU A 61 11.77 0.41 -14.40
CA LEU A 61 11.46 -0.91 -14.96
C LEU A 61 10.73 -0.81 -16.30
N ARG A 62 9.81 0.15 -16.43
CA ARG A 62 9.09 0.38 -17.70
C ARG A 62 10.03 0.79 -18.83
N GLU A 63 11.00 1.66 -18.54
CA GLU A 63 12.00 2.11 -19.50
C GLU A 63 12.98 1.00 -19.88
N ASN A 64 13.32 0.12 -18.92
CA ASN A 64 14.28 -0.99 -19.10
C ASN A 64 13.60 -2.36 -19.24
N ARG A 65 12.32 -2.43 -19.59
CA ARG A 65 11.53 -3.68 -19.64
C ARG A 65 12.15 -4.78 -20.49
N HIS A 66 12.88 -4.42 -21.54
CA HIS A 66 13.57 -5.35 -22.43
C HIS A 66 14.72 -6.11 -21.78
N LYS A 67 15.25 -5.59 -20.66
CA LYS A 67 16.33 -6.22 -19.88
C LYS A 67 15.81 -7.23 -18.85
N ILE A 68 14.51 -7.19 -18.51
CA ILE A 68 13.93 -8.03 -17.46
C ILE A 68 13.96 -9.50 -17.89
N LYS A 69 14.65 -10.35 -17.11
CA LYS A 69 14.78 -11.78 -17.36
C LYS A 69 13.86 -12.63 -16.50
N GLY A 70 13.43 -12.13 -15.36
CA GLY A 70 12.52 -12.80 -14.45
C GLY A 70 12.44 -12.13 -13.10
N MET A 71 11.67 -12.74 -12.22
CA MET A 71 11.45 -12.28 -10.84
C MET A 71 11.61 -13.44 -9.87
N ILE A 72 12.05 -13.12 -8.67
CA ILE A 72 12.06 -14.01 -7.52
C ILE A 72 11.08 -13.45 -6.48
N VAL A 73 10.33 -14.32 -5.87
CA VAL A 73 9.48 -14.05 -4.70
C VAL A 73 10.08 -14.77 -3.51
N THR A 74 10.33 -14.05 -2.42
CA THR A 74 10.87 -14.62 -1.17
C THR A 74 9.80 -15.35 -0.37
N HIS A 75 8.59 -14.77 -0.27
CA HIS A 75 7.45 -15.33 0.45
C HIS A 75 6.13 -14.63 0.07
N GLY A 76 5.01 -15.10 0.60
CA GLY A 76 3.67 -14.71 0.15
C GLY A 76 2.98 -13.55 0.90
N HIS A 77 3.70 -12.66 1.59
CA HIS A 77 3.11 -11.47 2.18
C HIS A 77 2.78 -10.39 1.13
N GLU A 78 1.78 -9.56 1.42
CA GLU A 78 1.30 -8.52 0.50
C GLU A 78 2.37 -7.47 0.17
N ASP A 79 3.20 -7.14 1.12
CA ASP A 79 4.33 -6.21 0.96
C ASP A 79 5.51 -6.80 0.16
N HIS A 80 5.37 -8.07 -0.32
CA HIS A 80 6.31 -8.75 -1.22
C HIS A 80 5.67 -9.19 -2.53
N ILE A 81 4.37 -9.56 -2.55
CA ILE A 81 3.70 -10.03 -3.79
C ILE A 81 2.56 -9.15 -4.28
N GLY A 82 2.06 -8.24 -3.42
CA GLY A 82 0.82 -7.52 -3.69
C GLY A 82 0.88 -6.55 -4.87
N GLY A 83 2.07 -6.08 -5.27
CA GLY A 83 2.28 -5.21 -6.42
C GLY A 83 2.41 -5.92 -7.76
N ILE A 84 2.69 -7.24 -7.78
CA ILE A 84 3.05 -7.99 -9.00
C ILE A 84 1.96 -7.88 -10.08
N ALA A 85 0.69 -8.05 -9.73
CA ALA A 85 -0.41 -7.96 -10.68
C ALA A 85 -0.53 -6.56 -11.33
N PHE A 86 -0.17 -5.50 -10.59
CA PHE A 86 -0.16 -4.13 -11.10
C PHE A 86 1.03 -3.89 -12.05
N HIS A 87 2.19 -4.45 -11.74
CA HIS A 87 3.37 -4.36 -12.59
C HIS A 87 3.15 -5.11 -13.91
N LEU A 88 2.56 -6.29 -13.87
CA LEU A 88 2.22 -7.05 -15.08
C LEU A 88 1.21 -6.34 -16.00
N LYS A 89 0.41 -5.39 -15.51
CA LYS A 89 -0.39 -4.50 -16.36
C LYS A 89 0.45 -3.49 -17.14
N GLN A 90 1.66 -3.17 -16.67
CA GLN A 90 2.53 -2.13 -17.24
C GLN A 90 3.65 -2.72 -18.11
N PHE A 91 4.22 -3.86 -17.71
CA PHE A 91 5.30 -4.56 -18.43
C PHE A 91 5.27 -6.06 -18.14
N ASP A 92 5.86 -6.85 -19.04
CA ASP A 92 5.89 -8.30 -18.89
C ASP A 92 7.09 -8.72 -18.02
N ILE A 93 6.88 -9.77 -17.21
CA ILE A 93 7.91 -10.47 -16.46
C ILE A 93 7.88 -11.91 -16.95
N PRO A 94 8.89 -12.36 -17.71
CA PRO A 94 8.82 -13.65 -18.41
C PRO A 94 8.51 -14.84 -17.49
N VAL A 95 9.13 -14.88 -16.32
CA VAL A 95 8.98 -15.97 -15.35
C VAL A 95 9.12 -15.46 -13.93
N ILE A 96 8.32 -15.99 -13.03
CA ILE A 96 8.38 -15.69 -11.58
C ILE A 96 8.63 -17.00 -10.83
N TYR A 97 9.72 -17.04 -10.07
CA TYR A 97 10.08 -18.14 -9.21
C TYR A 97 9.75 -17.83 -7.75
N GLY A 98 9.21 -18.77 -7.01
CA GLY A 98 8.96 -18.56 -5.59
C GLY A 98 8.44 -19.80 -4.86
N PRO A 99 8.24 -19.67 -3.54
CA PRO A 99 7.76 -20.77 -2.71
C PRO A 99 6.33 -21.15 -3.08
N ARG A 100 6.01 -22.39 -2.77
CA ARG A 100 4.77 -23.06 -3.19
C ARG A 100 3.50 -22.30 -2.74
N LEU A 101 3.48 -21.86 -1.48
CA LEU A 101 2.33 -21.10 -0.95
C LEU A 101 2.23 -19.72 -1.61
N ALA A 102 3.37 -19.01 -1.78
CA ALA A 102 3.38 -17.69 -2.41
C ALA A 102 2.91 -17.76 -3.87
N MET A 103 3.35 -18.78 -4.63
CA MET A 103 2.91 -18.98 -6.01
C MET A 103 1.40 -19.24 -6.12
N ALA A 104 0.84 -20.05 -5.23
CA ALA A 104 -0.60 -20.31 -5.21
C ALA A 104 -1.44 -19.06 -4.84
N LEU A 105 -0.94 -18.24 -3.91
CA LEU A 105 -1.58 -16.97 -3.56
C LEU A 105 -1.48 -15.95 -4.70
N LEU A 106 -0.33 -15.93 -5.38
CA LEU A 106 -0.10 -15.05 -6.52
C LEU A 106 -0.97 -15.43 -7.72
N GLU A 107 -1.07 -16.72 -8.04
CA GLU A 107 -1.90 -17.24 -9.14
C GLU A 107 -3.34 -16.70 -9.07
N GLY A 108 -4.00 -16.84 -7.92
CA GLY A 108 -5.34 -16.30 -7.73
C GLY A 108 -5.44 -14.77 -7.91
N LYS A 109 -4.39 -14.03 -7.51
CA LYS A 109 -4.35 -12.56 -7.73
C LYS A 109 -4.17 -12.20 -9.20
N LEU A 110 -3.35 -12.94 -9.94
CA LEU A 110 -3.12 -12.72 -11.37
C LEU A 110 -4.37 -13.04 -12.19
N GLU A 111 -5.09 -14.10 -11.82
CA GLU A 111 -6.39 -14.46 -12.42
C GLU A 111 -7.43 -13.36 -12.17
N GLU A 112 -7.58 -12.89 -10.91
CA GLU A 112 -8.51 -11.81 -10.56
C GLU A 112 -8.18 -10.50 -11.31
N ALA A 113 -6.89 -10.23 -11.54
CA ALA A 113 -6.43 -9.05 -12.27
C ALA A 113 -6.47 -9.19 -13.80
N GLY A 114 -6.71 -10.41 -14.34
CA GLY A 114 -6.72 -10.71 -15.77
C GLY A 114 -5.35 -10.62 -16.45
N VAL A 115 -4.27 -10.99 -15.73
CA VAL A 115 -2.88 -10.91 -16.22
C VAL A 115 -2.11 -12.22 -16.04
N ALA A 116 -2.79 -13.33 -15.78
CA ALA A 116 -2.16 -14.63 -15.53
C ALA A 116 -1.37 -15.16 -16.75
N ASP A 117 -1.75 -14.78 -17.95
CA ASP A 117 -1.09 -15.16 -19.21
C ASP A 117 0.19 -14.34 -19.51
N ARG A 118 0.52 -13.30 -18.71
CA ARG A 118 1.67 -12.42 -18.93
C ARG A 118 2.96 -12.88 -18.25
N THR A 119 2.92 -14.00 -17.54
CA THR A 119 4.08 -14.56 -16.83
C THR A 119 3.92 -16.06 -16.63
N GLU A 120 5.03 -16.76 -16.52
CA GLU A 120 5.06 -18.16 -16.10
C GLU A 120 5.36 -18.23 -14.59
N LEU A 121 4.50 -18.86 -13.78
CA LEU A 121 4.76 -19.11 -12.37
C LEU A 121 5.50 -20.44 -12.19
N ARG A 122 6.63 -20.43 -11.52
CA ARG A 122 7.43 -21.62 -11.21
C ARG A 122 7.68 -21.76 -9.73
N THR A 123 7.19 -22.86 -9.16
CA THR A 123 7.44 -23.20 -7.76
C THR A 123 8.85 -23.76 -7.59
N VAL A 124 9.53 -23.33 -6.54
CA VAL A 124 10.86 -23.81 -6.14
C VAL A 124 10.83 -24.47 -4.77
N ARG A 125 11.83 -25.32 -4.50
CA ARG A 125 12.04 -26.01 -3.23
C ARG A 125 13.32 -25.48 -2.55
N PRO A 126 13.48 -25.70 -1.26
CA PRO A 126 14.74 -25.38 -0.59
C PRO A 126 15.92 -26.06 -1.29
N ARG A 127 16.99 -25.31 -1.48
CA ARG A 127 18.23 -25.69 -2.18
C ARG A 127 18.11 -25.88 -3.69
N ASP A 128 16.95 -25.61 -4.30
CA ASP A 128 16.88 -25.50 -5.74
C ASP A 128 17.77 -24.36 -6.21
N MET A 129 18.44 -24.59 -7.34
CA MET A 129 19.23 -23.57 -8.03
C MET A 129 18.65 -23.36 -9.42
N VAL A 130 18.26 -22.14 -9.73
CA VAL A 130 17.68 -21.77 -11.02
C VAL A 130 18.55 -20.76 -11.74
N ARG A 131 18.63 -20.89 -13.06
CA ARG A 131 19.28 -19.90 -13.91
C ARG A 131 18.25 -18.94 -14.47
N ILE A 132 18.51 -17.63 -14.33
CA ILE A 132 17.66 -16.56 -14.86
C ILE A 132 18.54 -15.65 -15.73
N GLY A 133 18.22 -15.58 -17.02
CA GLY A 133 19.11 -14.94 -17.98
C GLY A 133 20.46 -15.67 -18.14
N SER A 134 21.50 -14.92 -18.42
CA SER A 134 22.87 -15.44 -18.53
C SER A 134 23.73 -15.16 -17.29
N SER A 135 23.35 -14.14 -16.52
CA SER A 135 24.18 -13.56 -15.46
C SER A 135 23.79 -13.98 -14.05
N PHE A 136 22.59 -14.56 -13.85
CA PHE A 136 22.09 -14.89 -12.52
C PHE A 136 21.89 -16.40 -12.35
N PHE A 137 22.47 -16.96 -11.28
CA PHE A 137 22.10 -18.26 -10.74
C PHE A 137 21.61 -18.06 -9.31
N VAL A 138 20.42 -18.53 -9.02
CA VAL A 138 19.70 -18.22 -7.79
C VAL A 138 19.49 -19.48 -6.99
N GLU A 139 19.99 -19.52 -5.76
CA GLU A 139 19.78 -20.61 -4.82
C GLU A 139 18.80 -20.18 -3.72
N PHE A 140 17.79 -21.04 -3.44
CA PHE A 140 16.76 -20.78 -2.44
C PHE A 140 17.10 -21.49 -1.14
N ILE A 141 17.30 -20.72 -0.08
CA ILE A 141 17.68 -21.22 1.24
C ILE A 141 16.47 -21.06 2.15
N ARG A 142 15.96 -22.17 2.71
CA ARG A 142 14.83 -22.09 3.64
C ARG A 142 15.18 -21.19 4.81
N ASN A 143 14.32 -20.22 5.09
CA ASN A 143 14.34 -19.46 6.33
C ASN A 143 13.06 -19.71 7.15
N THR A 144 12.92 -19.10 8.30
CA THR A 144 11.71 -19.11 9.10
C THR A 144 11.19 -17.68 9.26
N HIS A 145 9.89 -17.52 9.05
CA HIS A 145 9.16 -16.26 9.17
C HIS A 145 7.78 -16.48 9.78
N SER A 146 6.85 -15.52 9.68
CA SER A 146 5.48 -15.66 10.18
C SER A 146 4.53 -16.38 9.20
N ILE A 147 4.95 -16.60 7.96
CA ILE A 147 4.25 -17.34 6.92
C ILE A 147 5.02 -18.62 6.58
N ALA A 148 4.31 -19.65 6.15
CA ALA A 148 4.94 -20.87 5.65
C ALA A 148 5.65 -20.63 4.31
N ASP A 149 6.70 -21.42 4.04
CA ASP A 149 7.51 -21.33 2.81
C ASP A 149 8.12 -19.95 2.59
N SER A 150 9.05 -19.54 3.44
CA SER A 150 9.84 -18.33 3.24
C SER A 150 11.28 -18.70 2.90
N TYR A 151 11.93 -17.91 2.05
CA TYR A 151 13.29 -18.14 1.59
C TYR A 151 14.18 -16.91 1.70
N THR A 152 15.41 -17.18 2.15
CA THR A 152 16.59 -16.36 1.89
C THR A 152 17.12 -16.76 0.53
N VAL A 153 17.64 -15.81 -0.23
CA VAL A 153 18.09 -16.01 -1.62
C VAL A 153 19.57 -15.74 -1.73
N ALA A 154 20.33 -16.69 -2.27
CA ALA A 154 21.72 -16.49 -2.64
C ALA A 154 21.83 -16.29 -4.17
N LEU A 155 22.18 -15.07 -4.59
CA LEU A 155 22.40 -14.69 -5.97
C LEU A 155 23.88 -14.89 -6.32
N HIS A 156 24.17 -15.87 -7.15
CA HIS A 156 25.49 -16.06 -7.74
C HIS A 156 25.57 -15.21 -9.00
N THR A 157 26.48 -14.26 -9.01
CA THR A 157 26.71 -13.30 -10.09
C THR A 157 28.15 -13.36 -10.54
N PRO A 158 28.51 -12.79 -11.71
CA PRO A 158 29.90 -12.70 -12.17
C PRO A 158 30.85 -11.98 -11.20
N VAL A 159 30.34 -11.15 -10.27
CA VAL A 159 31.18 -10.41 -9.31
C VAL A 159 31.26 -11.08 -7.94
N GLY A 160 30.44 -12.09 -7.69
CA GLY A 160 30.40 -12.82 -6.41
C GLY A 160 29.01 -13.18 -5.98
N VAL A 161 28.90 -13.76 -4.77
CA VAL A 161 27.62 -14.19 -4.18
C VAL A 161 27.04 -13.04 -3.34
N VAL A 162 25.80 -12.67 -3.64
CA VAL A 162 25.02 -11.72 -2.86
C VAL A 162 23.88 -12.48 -2.17
N ILE A 163 23.73 -12.31 -0.87
CA ILE A 163 22.64 -12.91 -0.11
C ILE A 163 21.62 -11.84 0.23
N HIS A 164 20.35 -12.07 -0.15
CA HIS A 164 19.21 -11.30 0.32
C HIS A 164 18.41 -12.15 1.29
N THR A 165 18.26 -11.69 2.54
CA THR A 165 17.64 -12.51 3.59
C THR A 165 16.17 -12.83 3.34
N GLY A 166 15.46 -11.99 2.55
CA GLY A 166 14.02 -11.88 2.70
C GLY A 166 13.68 -11.48 4.12
N ASP A 167 12.45 -11.66 4.53
CA ASP A 167 12.04 -11.49 5.93
C ASP A 167 12.36 -12.77 6.70
N PHE A 168 13.00 -12.63 7.85
CA PHE A 168 13.47 -13.79 8.58
C PHE A 168 13.48 -13.62 10.11
N LYS A 169 13.45 -14.73 10.80
CA LYS A 169 13.90 -14.93 12.18
C LYS A 169 14.54 -16.30 12.31
N PHE A 170 15.31 -16.56 13.35
CA PHE A 170 15.78 -17.92 13.65
C PHE A 170 14.81 -18.61 14.63
N ASP A 171 13.78 -19.28 14.11
CA ASP A 171 12.88 -20.09 14.94
C ASP A 171 13.45 -21.51 15.13
N HIS A 172 13.93 -21.80 16.33
CA HIS A 172 14.54 -23.09 16.66
C HIS A 172 13.50 -24.20 16.92
N THR A 173 12.22 -23.84 17.06
CA THR A 173 11.11 -24.78 17.29
C THR A 173 9.90 -24.43 16.43
N PRO A 174 10.06 -24.39 15.09
CA PRO A 174 9.00 -23.97 14.19
C PRO A 174 7.77 -24.87 14.32
N VAL A 175 6.59 -24.31 14.13
CA VAL A 175 5.30 -24.99 14.31
C VAL A 175 5.13 -26.17 13.34
N ASP A 176 5.59 -26.00 12.12
CA ASP A 176 5.54 -27.01 11.05
C ASP A 176 6.69 -28.01 11.07
N GLY A 177 7.72 -27.79 11.91
CA GLY A 177 8.93 -28.62 11.99
C GLY A 177 9.97 -28.31 10.91
N GLU A 178 9.72 -27.30 10.07
CA GLU A 178 10.62 -26.91 8.98
C GLU A 178 11.62 -25.84 9.45
N HIS A 179 12.82 -26.30 9.80
CA HIS A 179 13.86 -25.45 10.36
C HIS A 179 14.53 -24.54 9.32
N PHE A 180 15.09 -23.43 9.81
CA PHE A 180 15.99 -22.58 9.03
C PHE A 180 17.21 -23.37 8.57
N ASP A 181 17.59 -23.27 7.30
CA ASP A 181 18.76 -24.00 6.76
C ASP A 181 20.07 -23.25 7.06
N ILE A 182 20.41 -23.23 8.36
CA ILE A 182 21.62 -22.58 8.90
C ILE A 182 22.88 -23.16 8.27
N GLN A 183 22.89 -24.48 7.98
CA GLN A 183 24.05 -25.14 7.39
C GLN A 183 24.38 -24.58 6.00
N LYS A 184 23.35 -24.28 5.22
CA LYS A 184 23.53 -23.71 3.88
C LYS A 184 24.06 -22.27 3.92
N LEU A 185 23.58 -21.47 4.89
CA LEU A 185 24.14 -20.14 5.11
C LEU A 185 25.62 -20.18 5.52
N ALA A 186 25.98 -21.07 6.45
CA ALA A 186 27.36 -21.24 6.88
C ALA A 186 28.27 -21.70 5.73
N GLU A 187 27.78 -22.61 4.86
CA GLU A 187 28.50 -23.02 3.64
C GLU A 187 28.82 -21.83 2.72
N HIS A 188 27.86 -20.91 2.53
CA HIS A 188 28.13 -19.68 1.78
C HIS A 188 29.12 -18.77 2.49
N GLY A 189 29.02 -18.63 3.83
CA GLY A 189 29.96 -17.86 4.62
C GLY A 189 31.40 -18.38 4.55
N GLU A 190 31.59 -19.70 4.44
CA GLU A 190 32.91 -20.32 4.25
C GLU A 190 33.47 -20.09 2.83
N LYS A 191 32.58 -20.11 1.82
CA LYS A 191 32.97 -19.87 0.41
C LYS A 191 33.19 -18.40 0.10
N GLY A 192 32.68 -17.50 0.90
CA GLY A 192 32.75 -16.04 0.77
C GLY A 192 31.48 -15.42 0.21
N VAL A 193 30.88 -14.53 0.98
CA VAL A 193 29.72 -13.71 0.59
C VAL A 193 30.20 -12.30 0.29
N LEU A 194 29.92 -11.82 -0.92
CA LEU A 194 30.31 -10.48 -1.35
C LEU A 194 29.47 -9.41 -0.62
N CYS A 195 28.15 -9.57 -0.61
CA CYS A 195 27.27 -8.61 0.04
C CYS A 195 26.10 -9.33 0.71
N LEU A 196 25.77 -8.90 1.94
CA LEU A 196 24.55 -9.29 2.64
C LEU A 196 23.57 -8.13 2.60
N ILE A 197 22.39 -8.37 2.04
CA ILE A 197 21.23 -7.46 2.03
C ILE A 197 20.21 -8.02 3.02
N SER A 198 19.97 -7.30 4.15
CA SER A 198 19.33 -7.92 5.30
C SER A 198 18.16 -7.10 5.88
N ASP A 199 17.07 -7.81 6.24
CA ASP A 199 15.87 -7.30 6.92
C ASP A 199 16.23 -6.59 8.24
N SER A 200 15.74 -5.36 8.42
CA SER A 200 16.03 -4.49 9.54
C SER A 200 14.85 -4.24 10.49
N THR A 201 13.69 -4.85 10.24
CA THR A 201 12.43 -4.49 10.90
C THR A 201 12.48 -4.46 12.43
N ASN A 202 13.16 -5.40 13.07
CA ASN A 202 13.30 -5.47 14.54
C ASN A 202 14.69 -5.12 15.05
N SER A 203 15.50 -4.39 14.32
CA SER A 203 16.88 -4.07 14.68
C SER A 203 17.04 -3.28 16.00
N GLU A 204 15.98 -2.61 16.46
CA GLU A 204 15.97 -1.88 17.74
C GLU A 204 15.64 -2.77 18.94
N VAL A 205 15.14 -4.00 18.71
CA VAL A 205 14.71 -4.93 19.75
C VAL A 205 15.87 -5.84 20.17
N PRO A 206 16.31 -5.82 21.44
CA PRO A 206 17.38 -6.69 21.90
C PRO A 206 16.94 -8.16 22.01
N GLY A 207 17.89 -9.07 21.99
CA GLY A 207 17.66 -10.50 22.13
C GLY A 207 17.26 -11.19 20.83
N PHE A 208 16.79 -12.42 20.96
CA PHE A 208 16.24 -13.23 19.87
C PHE A 208 14.73 -13.08 19.79
N THR A 209 14.19 -13.23 18.60
CA THR A 209 12.74 -13.33 18.40
C THR A 209 12.23 -14.69 18.92
N ALA A 210 11.19 -14.65 19.74
CA ALA A 210 10.60 -15.88 20.26
C ALA A 210 10.02 -16.78 19.16
N SER A 211 10.03 -18.10 19.43
CA SER A 211 9.38 -19.06 18.54
C SER A 211 7.88 -18.82 18.42
N GLU A 212 7.32 -19.04 17.23
CA GLU A 212 5.87 -19.00 17.00
C GLU A 212 5.12 -19.99 17.93
N ARG A 213 5.72 -21.14 18.24
CA ARG A 213 5.17 -22.14 19.16
C ARG A 213 4.92 -21.60 20.56
N SER A 214 5.67 -20.58 21.01
CA SER A 214 5.49 -19.97 22.35
C SER A 214 4.15 -19.28 22.55
N VAL A 215 3.43 -19.00 21.45
CA VAL A 215 2.08 -18.40 21.47
C VAL A 215 1.01 -19.41 21.91
N PHE A 216 1.20 -20.71 21.63
CA PHE A 216 0.20 -21.75 21.84
C PHE A 216 -0.30 -21.84 23.30
N PRO A 217 0.56 -21.89 24.34
CA PRO A 217 0.08 -21.96 25.73
C PRO A 217 -0.76 -20.76 26.15
N ASN A 218 -0.41 -19.58 25.67
CA ASN A 218 -1.13 -18.35 25.97
C ASN A 218 -2.51 -18.31 25.29
N LEU A 219 -2.58 -18.73 24.03
CA LEU A 219 -3.86 -18.91 23.35
C LEU A 219 -4.72 -19.99 24.03
N ASP A 220 -4.15 -21.14 24.43
CA ASP A 220 -4.90 -22.20 25.15
C ASP A 220 -5.50 -21.69 26.45
N ARG A 221 -4.75 -20.86 27.21
CA ARG A 221 -5.26 -20.18 28.40
C ARG A 221 -6.46 -19.29 28.07
N VAL A 222 -6.36 -18.45 27.02
CA VAL A 222 -7.47 -17.57 26.60
C VAL A 222 -8.70 -18.41 26.18
N PHE A 223 -8.49 -19.47 25.37
CA PHE A 223 -9.57 -20.36 24.93
C PHE A 223 -10.26 -21.07 26.08
N SER A 224 -9.49 -21.46 27.13
CA SER A 224 -10.04 -22.11 28.32
C SER A 224 -10.89 -21.20 29.22
N GLN A 225 -10.59 -19.91 29.18
CA GLN A 225 -11.28 -18.87 30.00
C GLN A 225 -12.44 -18.21 29.26
N ALA A 226 -12.62 -18.46 27.96
CA ALA A 226 -13.68 -17.87 27.16
C ALA A 226 -14.99 -18.63 27.35
N GLU A 227 -15.92 -18.11 28.16
CA GLU A 227 -17.23 -18.71 28.46
C GLU A 227 -18.25 -18.48 27.32
N GLY A 228 -18.13 -17.35 26.60
CA GLY A 228 -19.00 -16.99 25.47
C GLY A 228 -18.40 -17.30 24.10
N ARG A 229 -18.87 -16.56 23.09
CA ARG A 229 -18.29 -16.64 21.75
C ARG A 229 -16.85 -16.13 21.78
N LEU A 230 -16.00 -16.76 20.97
CA LEU A 230 -14.62 -16.36 20.80
C LEU A 230 -14.44 -15.80 19.38
N LEU A 231 -13.98 -14.57 19.28
CA LEU A 231 -13.60 -13.96 18.01
C LEU A 231 -12.07 -13.77 18.02
N VAL A 232 -11.39 -14.26 17.01
CA VAL A 232 -9.93 -14.13 16.91
C VAL A 232 -9.59 -13.40 15.61
N THR A 233 -8.88 -12.28 15.73
CA THR A 233 -8.32 -11.58 14.57
C THR A 233 -6.81 -11.76 14.53
N THR A 234 -6.30 -12.08 13.33
CA THR A 234 -4.87 -12.27 13.03
C THR A 234 -4.61 -11.91 11.58
N PHE A 235 -3.34 -11.85 11.19
CA PHE A 235 -2.98 -11.75 9.78
C PHE A 235 -3.47 -12.98 9.00
N ALA A 236 -4.07 -12.78 7.86
CA ALA A 236 -4.55 -13.87 7.01
C ALA A 236 -3.40 -14.81 6.56
N SER A 237 -2.21 -14.24 6.36
CA SER A 237 -0.99 -14.97 5.97
C SER A 237 -0.36 -15.80 7.10
N SER A 238 -0.73 -15.57 8.37
CA SER A 238 -0.15 -16.29 9.51
C SER A 238 -0.68 -17.73 9.62
N VAL A 239 -0.37 -18.58 8.64
CA VAL A 239 -0.84 -19.95 8.53
C VAL A 239 -0.52 -20.78 9.78
N HIS A 240 0.67 -20.60 10.36
CA HIS A 240 1.06 -21.28 11.61
C HIS A 240 0.14 -20.90 12.78
N ARG A 241 -0.20 -19.61 12.91
CA ARG A 241 -1.12 -19.12 13.92
C ARG A 241 -2.52 -19.65 13.72
N ILE A 242 -2.98 -19.68 12.46
CA ILE A 242 -4.27 -20.27 12.09
C ILE A 242 -4.31 -21.75 12.48
N ASN A 243 -3.27 -22.54 12.20
CA ASN A 243 -3.19 -23.94 12.61
C ASN A 243 -3.34 -24.11 14.13
N MET A 244 -2.64 -23.29 14.92
CA MET A 244 -2.76 -23.33 16.39
C MET A 244 -4.18 -22.98 16.86
N ILE A 245 -4.82 -21.98 16.25
CA ILE A 245 -6.20 -21.58 16.56
C ILE A 245 -7.18 -22.73 16.22
N LEU A 246 -7.02 -23.39 15.07
CA LEU A 246 -7.87 -24.52 14.65
C LEU A 246 -7.70 -25.75 15.56
N GLU A 247 -6.45 -26.03 15.97
CA GLU A 247 -6.15 -27.10 16.93
C GLU A 247 -6.85 -26.83 18.27
N LEU A 248 -6.76 -25.59 18.79
CA LEU A 248 -7.41 -25.19 20.03
C LEU A 248 -8.94 -25.19 19.90
N ALA A 249 -9.48 -24.81 18.76
CA ALA A 249 -10.92 -24.88 18.49
C ALA A 249 -11.41 -26.32 18.59
N LYS A 250 -10.72 -27.27 17.93
CA LYS A 250 -11.02 -28.69 18.03
C LYS A 250 -10.92 -29.21 19.48
N LYS A 251 -9.82 -28.88 20.17
CA LYS A 251 -9.57 -29.25 21.58
C LYS A 251 -10.68 -28.77 22.53
N ARG A 252 -11.29 -27.61 22.23
CA ARG A 252 -12.33 -26.97 23.06
C ARG A 252 -13.76 -27.15 22.51
N ASN A 253 -13.97 -28.05 21.55
CA ASN A 253 -15.26 -28.31 20.91
C ASN A 253 -15.94 -27.04 20.35
N ARG A 254 -15.15 -26.13 19.75
CA ARG A 254 -15.65 -24.92 19.10
C ARG A 254 -15.66 -25.12 17.59
N PHE A 255 -16.79 -24.85 16.96
CA PHE A 255 -16.88 -24.77 15.50
C PHE A 255 -16.37 -23.41 15.00
N VAL A 256 -15.71 -23.41 13.86
CA VAL A 256 -15.05 -22.25 13.29
C VAL A 256 -15.83 -21.70 12.12
N SER A 257 -16.13 -20.40 12.15
CA SER A 257 -16.56 -19.65 10.97
C SER A 257 -15.49 -18.63 10.59
N VAL A 258 -15.16 -18.57 9.30
CA VAL A 258 -14.11 -17.68 8.78
C VAL A 258 -14.75 -16.49 8.10
N ILE A 259 -14.25 -15.28 8.40
CA ILE A 259 -14.74 -14.02 7.83
C ILE A 259 -13.58 -13.17 7.32
N GLY A 260 -13.81 -12.54 6.18
CA GLY A 260 -12.81 -11.77 5.45
C GLY A 260 -12.32 -12.53 4.22
N ARG A 261 -12.33 -11.84 3.08
CA ARG A 261 -12.03 -12.45 1.78
C ARG A 261 -10.60 -13.00 1.74
N SER A 262 -9.62 -12.22 2.18
CA SER A 262 -8.22 -12.65 2.22
C SER A 262 -8.01 -13.87 3.14
N MET A 263 -8.66 -13.91 4.31
CA MET A 263 -8.58 -15.06 5.23
C MET A 263 -9.15 -16.33 4.59
N LEU A 264 -10.31 -16.23 3.92
CA LEU A 264 -10.92 -17.36 3.22
C LEU A 264 -10.01 -17.88 2.11
N ASN A 265 -9.43 -16.97 1.30
CA ASN A 265 -8.54 -17.35 0.19
C ASN A 265 -7.27 -18.04 0.72
N VAL A 266 -6.60 -17.45 1.70
CA VAL A 266 -5.37 -18.05 2.27
C VAL A 266 -5.65 -19.42 2.89
N ILE A 267 -6.73 -19.56 3.66
CA ILE A 267 -7.10 -20.87 4.26
C ILE A 267 -7.39 -21.91 3.17
N ALA A 268 -8.09 -21.53 2.09
CA ALA A 268 -8.38 -22.44 0.99
C ALA A 268 -7.10 -22.94 0.31
N HIS A 269 -6.20 -22.02 -0.09
CA HIS A 269 -4.91 -22.38 -0.70
C HIS A 269 -4.03 -23.18 0.26
N ALA A 270 -3.91 -22.75 1.53
CA ALA A 270 -3.09 -23.45 2.52
C ALA A 270 -3.61 -24.87 2.83
N ARG A 271 -4.92 -25.09 2.81
CA ARG A 271 -5.52 -26.43 2.95
C ARG A 271 -5.24 -27.30 1.72
N ASN A 272 -5.47 -26.80 0.53
CA ASN A 272 -5.22 -27.51 -0.72
C ASN A 272 -3.74 -27.94 -0.84
N LEU A 273 -2.83 -27.14 -0.34
CA LEU A 273 -1.39 -27.42 -0.33
C LEU A 273 -0.93 -28.26 0.88
N GLY A 274 -1.81 -28.51 1.85
CA GLY A 274 -1.52 -29.32 3.05
C GLY A 274 -0.78 -28.57 4.17
N TYR A 275 -0.70 -27.23 4.13
CA TYR A 275 -0.16 -26.41 5.22
C TYR A 275 -1.15 -26.29 6.39
N ILE A 276 -2.45 -26.31 6.12
CA ILE A 276 -3.49 -26.38 7.13
C ILE A 276 -4.08 -27.79 7.12
N LYS A 277 -3.96 -28.49 8.27
CA LYS A 277 -4.43 -29.87 8.45
C LYS A 277 -5.57 -29.89 9.47
N CYS A 278 -6.80 -29.80 9.02
CA CYS A 278 -7.98 -29.90 9.88
C CYS A 278 -9.16 -30.54 9.12
N GLU A 279 -10.10 -31.11 9.88
CA GLU A 279 -11.30 -31.74 9.34
C GLU A 279 -12.27 -30.67 8.81
N ASP A 280 -12.97 -30.95 7.70
CA ASP A 280 -14.00 -30.07 7.16
C ASP A 280 -15.15 -29.84 8.15
N SER A 281 -15.47 -30.81 8.96
CA SER A 281 -16.51 -30.76 9.99
C SER A 281 -16.28 -29.66 11.05
N LEU A 282 -15.03 -29.19 11.21
CA LEU A 282 -14.69 -28.10 12.12
C LEU A 282 -15.26 -26.77 11.63
N PHE A 283 -15.35 -26.57 10.31
CA PHE A 283 -15.84 -25.34 9.72
C PHE A 283 -17.37 -25.37 9.55
N LYS A 284 -18.01 -24.28 9.92
CA LYS A 284 -19.44 -24.07 9.68
C LYS A 284 -19.70 -22.70 9.08
N PRO A 285 -20.65 -22.60 8.13
CA PRO A 285 -21.13 -21.32 7.65
C PRO A 285 -21.62 -20.42 8.78
N LEU A 286 -21.49 -19.11 8.62
CA LEU A 286 -21.89 -18.15 9.65
C LEU A 286 -23.39 -18.25 10.01
N GLN A 287 -24.25 -18.64 9.05
CA GLN A 287 -25.67 -18.85 9.25
C GLN A 287 -25.96 -20.00 10.22
N GLU A 288 -25.14 -21.05 10.22
CA GLU A 288 -25.29 -22.20 11.11
C GLU A 288 -24.69 -21.92 12.49
N ILE A 289 -23.47 -21.32 12.54
CA ILE A 289 -22.73 -21.15 13.78
C ILE A 289 -23.46 -20.21 14.78
N ARG A 290 -24.26 -19.26 14.30
CA ARG A 290 -25.02 -18.34 15.14
C ARG A 290 -26.14 -18.99 15.98
N HIS A 291 -26.51 -20.22 15.62
CA HIS A 291 -27.55 -21.00 16.34
C HIS A 291 -26.93 -21.96 17.36
N LEU A 292 -25.60 -22.07 17.38
CA LEU A 292 -24.90 -22.89 18.37
C LEU A 292 -24.83 -22.18 19.73
N PRO A 293 -24.65 -22.95 20.82
CA PRO A 293 -24.30 -22.38 22.12
C PRO A 293 -23.06 -21.47 22.00
N PRO A 294 -23.03 -20.30 22.65
CA PRO A 294 -21.93 -19.34 22.51
C PRO A 294 -20.54 -19.95 22.77
N GLU A 295 -20.41 -20.85 23.74
CA GLU A 295 -19.17 -21.55 24.08
C GLU A 295 -18.66 -22.48 22.99
N GLN A 296 -19.49 -22.86 22.01
CA GLN A 296 -19.12 -23.66 20.86
C GLN A 296 -18.77 -22.81 19.62
N VAL A 297 -18.78 -21.49 19.73
CA VAL A 297 -18.58 -20.58 18.59
C VAL A 297 -17.18 -19.99 18.62
N LEU A 298 -16.47 -20.14 17.50
CA LEU A 298 -15.26 -19.39 17.18
C LEU A 298 -15.41 -18.70 15.83
N ILE A 299 -15.13 -17.42 15.79
CA ILE A 299 -15.11 -16.63 14.57
C ILE A 299 -13.67 -16.19 14.31
N LEU A 300 -13.08 -16.66 13.22
CA LEU A 300 -11.76 -16.27 12.76
C LEU A 300 -11.90 -15.18 11.71
N THR A 301 -11.22 -14.04 11.91
CA THR A 301 -11.45 -12.86 11.09
C THR A 301 -10.17 -12.07 10.79
N THR A 302 -10.23 -11.22 9.77
CA THR A 302 -9.22 -10.20 9.45
C THR A 302 -9.50 -8.89 10.19
N GLY A 303 -8.57 -7.93 10.08
CA GLY A 303 -8.72 -6.58 10.66
C GLY A 303 -7.92 -6.37 11.93
N SER A 304 -6.85 -7.15 12.11
CA SER A 304 -5.92 -7.01 13.25
C SER A 304 -5.13 -5.70 13.23
N GLN A 305 -5.12 -4.98 12.10
CA GLN A 305 -4.41 -3.72 11.91
C GLN A 305 -5.35 -2.49 11.89
N GLY A 306 -6.64 -2.67 12.17
CA GLY A 306 -7.60 -1.57 12.22
C GLY A 306 -7.96 -1.00 10.85
N GLU A 307 -7.71 -1.74 9.76
CA GLU A 307 -8.03 -1.30 8.40
C GLU A 307 -9.52 -0.99 8.25
N PRO A 308 -9.91 0.15 7.68
CA PRO A 308 -11.31 0.62 7.70
C PRO A 308 -12.32 -0.36 7.10
N MET A 309 -11.93 -1.08 6.05
CA MET A 309 -12.79 -2.02 5.34
C MET A 309 -12.71 -3.45 5.85
N SER A 310 -11.89 -3.71 6.85
CA SER A 310 -11.70 -5.05 7.41
C SER A 310 -12.93 -5.53 8.19
N ALA A 311 -13.04 -6.85 8.35
CA ALA A 311 -14.19 -7.43 9.03
C ALA A 311 -14.25 -7.00 10.51
N MET A 312 -13.13 -7.01 11.25
CA MET A 312 -13.11 -6.64 12.68
C MET A 312 -13.45 -5.17 12.88
N THR A 313 -12.92 -4.25 12.07
CA THR A 313 -13.22 -2.81 12.15
C THR A 313 -14.71 -2.54 11.88
N ARG A 314 -15.30 -3.20 10.89
CA ARG A 314 -16.74 -3.11 10.60
C ARG A 314 -17.60 -3.69 11.71
N ILE A 315 -17.14 -4.77 12.37
CA ILE A 315 -17.80 -5.32 13.57
C ILE A 315 -17.76 -4.30 14.71
N ALA A 316 -16.60 -3.69 14.96
CA ALA A 316 -16.40 -2.68 15.98
C ALA A 316 -17.26 -1.41 15.75
N ASN A 317 -17.45 -1.01 14.49
CA ASN A 317 -18.33 0.10 14.13
C ASN A 317 -19.82 -0.25 14.12
N GLY A 318 -20.18 -1.53 14.32
CA GLY A 318 -21.57 -1.98 14.18
C GLY A 318 -22.08 -2.07 12.74
N GLU A 319 -21.18 -1.97 11.76
CA GLU A 319 -21.48 -1.92 10.31
C GLU A 319 -21.46 -3.31 9.66
N HIS A 320 -21.04 -4.34 10.38
CA HIS A 320 -20.99 -5.70 9.82
C HIS A 320 -22.41 -6.29 9.77
N ASN A 321 -22.85 -6.71 8.57
CA ASN A 321 -24.25 -7.12 8.34
C ASN A 321 -24.69 -8.35 9.12
N GLN A 322 -23.77 -9.25 9.46
CA GLN A 322 -24.11 -10.56 10.04
C GLN A 322 -23.62 -10.74 11.48
N ILE A 323 -22.66 -9.94 11.95
CA ILE A 323 -22.09 -10.08 13.28
C ILE A 323 -22.24 -8.76 14.04
N LYS A 324 -22.79 -8.87 15.23
CA LYS A 324 -22.83 -7.82 16.25
C LYS A 324 -22.11 -8.33 17.48
N VAL A 325 -21.34 -7.46 18.13
CA VAL A 325 -20.73 -7.74 19.43
C VAL A 325 -21.81 -7.95 20.47
N ARG A 326 -21.58 -8.89 21.39
CA ARG A 326 -22.51 -9.17 22.50
C ARG A 326 -21.74 -9.10 23.82
N PRO A 327 -22.36 -8.66 24.90
CA PRO A 327 -21.80 -8.85 26.23
C PRO A 327 -21.46 -10.33 26.48
N GLY A 328 -20.25 -10.59 27.01
CA GLY A 328 -19.73 -11.95 27.19
C GLY A 328 -18.90 -12.51 26.02
N ASP A 329 -18.85 -11.81 24.88
CA ASP A 329 -17.90 -12.16 23.82
C ASP A 329 -16.47 -11.94 24.30
N THR A 330 -15.58 -12.89 23.96
CA THR A 330 -14.13 -12.71 24.11
C THR A 330 -13.53 -12.44 22.71
N ILE A 331 -12.81 -11.33 22.56
CA ILE A 331 -12.19 -10.93 21.29
C ILE A 331 -10.67 -10.91 21.48
N VAL A 332 -9.94 -11.61 20.61
CA VAL A 332 -8.48 -11.75 20.69
C VAL A 332 -7.82 -11.09 19.48
N PHE A 333 -6.96 -10.11 19.74
CA PHE A 333 -6.07 -9.53 18.74
C PHE A 333 -4.74 -10.28 18.77
N SER A 334 -4.65 -11.36 17.99
CA SER A 334 -3.43 -12.17 17.87
C SER A 334 -2.47 -11.59 16.82
N ALA A 335 -2.24 -10.29 16.93
CA ALA A 335 -1.31 -9.48 16.15
C ALA A 335 -0.90 -8.25 16.96
N ASN A 336 0.29 -7.72 16.70
CA ASN A 336 0.68 -6.38 17.17
C ASN A 336 0.46 -5.37 16.04
N PRO A 337 0.15 -4.10 16.36
CA PRO A 337 0.10 -3.04 15.36
C PRO A 337 1.46 -2.92 14.65
N ILE A 338 1.45 -2.88 13.32
CA ILE A 338 2.62 -2.46 12.55
C ILE A 338 2.81 -0.95 12.71
N PRO A 339 4.01 -0.41 12.52
CA PRO A 339 4.24 1.03 12.58
C PRO A 339 3.23 1.81 11.74
N GLY A 340 2.63 2.86 12.34
CA GLY A 340 1.59 3.66 11.71
C GLY A 340 0.13 3.24 12.03
N ASN A 341 -0.13 1.99 12.39
CA ASN A 341 -1.50 1.49 12.59
C ASN A 341 -1.97 1.52 14.06
N THR A 342 -1.14 1.95 14.99
CA THR A 342 -1.44 1.88 16.43
C THR A 342 -2.76 2.56 16.80
N ILE A 343 -3.00 3.77 16.29
CA ILE A 343 -4.22 4.55 16.59
C ILE A 343 -5.48 3.82 16.10
N ALA A 344 -5.45 3.32 14.86
CA ALA A 344 -6.59 2.61 14.26
C ALA A 344 -6.93 1.31 15.03
N VAL A 345 -5.90 0.56 15.45
CA VAL A 345 -6.07 -0.66 16.25
C VAL A 345 -6.65 -0.34 17.62
N VAL A 346 -6.09 0.65 18.35
CA VAL A 346 -6.59 1.06 19.68
C VAL A 346 -8.04 1.55 19.60
N ASN A 347 -8.36 2.39 18.62
CA ASN A 347 -9.73 2.85 18.41
C ASN A 347 -10.71 1.68 18.14
N THR A 348 -10.26 0.66 17.41
CA THR A 348 -11.07 -0.54 17.16
C THR A 348 -11.30 -1.32 18.46
N ILE A 349 -10.26 -1.51 19.27
CA ILE A 349 -10.33 -2.19 20.57
C ILE A 349 -11.29 -1.46 21.50
N ASP A 350 -11.17 -0.14 21.64
CA ASP A 350 -12.04 0.66 22.52
C ASP A 350 -13.51 0.52 22.14
N LYS A 351 -13.83 0.60 20.85
CA LYS A 351 -15.20 0.41 20.36
C LYS A 351 -15.78 -0.97 20.69
N LEU A 352 -14.96 -2.02 20.65
CA LEU A 352 -15.37 -3.37 21.01
C LEU A 352 -15.61 -3.51 22.52
N MET A 353 -14.74 -2.91 23.34
CA MET A 353 -14.90 -2.88 24.81
C MET A 353 -16.14 -2.09 25.24
N ILE A 354 -16.41 -0.95 24.62
CA ILE A 354 -17.63 -0.13 24.86
C ILE A 354 -18.89 -0.96 24.58
N GLN A 355 -18.87 -1.89 23.61
CA GLN A 355 -19.99 -2.78 23.31
C GLN A 355 -20.11 -3.98 24.29
N GLY A 356 -19.23 -4.07 25.29
CA GLY A 356 -19.26 -5.08 26.35
C GLY A 356 -18.47 -6.35 26.07
N ALA A 357 -17.58 -6.36 25.07
CA ALA A 357 -16.66 -7.47 24.83
C ALA A 357 -15.48 -7.45 25.80
N LYS A 358 -15.00 -8.64 26.19
CA LYS A 358 -13.69 -8.81 26.81
C LYS A 358 -12.64 -8.87 25.71
N VAL A 359 -11.78 -7.84 25.57
CA VAL A 359 -10.75 -7.79 24.55
C VAL A 359 -9.38 -8.18 25.13
N ILE A 360 -8.72 -9.14 24.49
CA ILE A 360 -7.38 -9.62 24.81
C ILE A 360 -6.43 -9.15 23.72
N TYR A 361 -5.43 -8.34 24.08
CA TYR A 361 -4.49 -7.72 23.14
C TYR A 361 -3.18 -7.35 23.85
N GLY A 362 -2.15 -6.99 23.09
CA GLY A 362 -0.87 -6.50 23.64
C GLY A 362 0.19 -7.58 23.79
N ARG A 363 1.45 -7.13 23.82
CA ARG A 363 2.64 -8.00 23.85
C ARG A 363 2.72 -8.81 25.14
N GLU A 364 2.28 -8.24 26.25
CA GLU A 364 2.30 -8.85 27.58
C GLU A 364 1.41 -10.11 27.68
N GLN A 365 0.42 -10.24 26.81
CA GLN A 365 -0.42 -11.43 26.75
C GLN A 365 0.29 -12.64 26.10
N GLY A 366 1.38 -12.41 25.37
CA GLY A 366 2.13 -13.47 24.69
C GLY A 366 1.35 -14.21 23.62
N ILE A 367 0.32 -13.58 23.06
CA ILE A 367 -0.57 -14.16 22.03
C ILE A 367 -0.12 -13.83 20.59
N HIS A 368 1.02 -13.16 20.46
CA HIS A 368 1.65 -12.83 19.19
C HIS A 368 3.17 -12.76 19.36
N VAL A 369 3.90 -13.19 18.34
CA VAL A 369 5.34 -12.98 18.16
C VAL A 369 5.61 -12.43 16.77
N SER A 370 6.69 -11.66 16.63
CA SER A 370 7.11 -11.10 15.34
C SER A 370 7.58 -12.21 14.38
N GLY A 371 7.43 -11.95 13.07
CA GLY A 371 8.06 -12.75 12.02
C GLY A 371 9.51 -12.36 11.74
N HIS A 372 9.95 -11.18 12.22
CA HIS A 372 11.27 -10.61 11.92
C HIS A 372 12.24 -10.79 13.07
N GLY A 373 13.52 -10.99 12.73
CA GLY A 373 14.61 -11.20 13.66
C GLY A 373 14.97 -9.96 14.48
N CYS A 374 15.14 -10.14 15.78
CA CYS A 374 15.70 -9.14 16.69
C CYS A 374 17.24 -9.04 16.54
N GLN A 375 17.90 -8.23 17.36
CA GLN A 375 19.33 -7.96 17.23
C GLN A 375 20.21 -9.21 17.23
N GLU A 376 19.92 -10.22 18.07
CA GLU A 376 20.72 -11.42 18.14
C GLU A 376 20.48 -12.35 16.93
N ASP A 377 19.25 -12.35 16.34
CA ASP A 377 19.00 -13.00 15.05
C ASP A 377 19.83 -12.36 13.93
N GLN A 378 19.89 -11.02 13.90
CA GLN A 378 20.67 -10.26 12.92
C GLN A 378 22.18 -10.51 13.07
N LYS A 379 22.69 -10.54 14.30
CA LYS A 379 24.09 -10.90 14.57
C LYS A 379 24.41 -12.32 14.10
N LEU A 380 23.51 -13.27 14.36
CA LEU A 380 23.67 -14.65 13.91
C LEU A 380 23.71 -14.74 12.38
N MET A 381 22.84 -14.01 11.68
CA MET A 381 22.85 -13.92 10.21
C MET A 381 24.21 -13.42 9.69
N ILE A 382 24.73 -12.34 10.26
CA ILE A 382 26.05 -11.77 9.90
C ILE A 382 27.17 -12.76 10.22
N ALA A 383 27.13 -13.43 11.36
CA ALA A 383 28.16 -14.41 11.76
C ALA A 383 28.20 -15.64 10.85
N LEU A 384 27.04 -16.10 10.39
CA LEU A 384 26.93 -17.25 9.48
C LEU A 384 27.39 -16.90 8.07
N THR A 385 27.03 -15.72 7.57
CA THR A 385 27.32 -15.31 6.17
C THR A 385 28.69 -14.65 5.99
N ARG A 386 29.26 -14.04 7.04
CA ARG A 386 30.56 -13.33 7.03
C ARG A 386 30.75 -12.45 5.79
N PRO A 387 29.83 -11.52 5.52
CA PRO A 387 29.83 -10.79 4.27
C PRO A 387 30.97 -9.76 4.23
N LYS A 388 31.53 -9.50 3.02
CA LYS A 388 32.47 -8.41 2.80
C LYS A 388 31.77 -7.05 2.89
N PHE A 389 30.57 -6.93 2.30
CA PHE A 389 29.75 -5.73 2.30
C PHE A 389 28.39 -5.97 2.92
N PHE A 390 27.80 -4.91 3.47
CA PHE A 390 26.51 -5.00 4.15
C PHE A 390 25.56 -3.87 3.71
N LEU A 391 24.31 -4.23 3.42
CA LEU A 391 23.25 -3.32 3.01
C LEU A 391 21.98 -3.61 3.82
N PRO A 392 21.62 -2.78 4.81
CA PRO A 392 20.39 -2.94 5.56
C PRO A 392 19.20 -2.51 4.70
N VAL A 393 18.15 -3.33 4.67
CA VAL A 393 16.91 -3.07 3.94
C VAL A 393 15.70 -3.37 4.82
N HIS A 394 14.48 -3.16 4.30
CA HIS A 394 13.22 -3.49 4.96
C HIS A 394 13.09 -2.89 6.36
N GLY A 395 12.81 -1.60 6.43
CA GLY A 395 12.63 -0.90 7.71
C GLY A 395 12.64 0.62 7.60
N GLU A 396 12.17 1.27 8.65
CA GLU A 396 12.26 2.71 8.80
C GLU A 396 13.72 3.15 9.04
N HIS A 397 14.04 4.41 8.77
CA HIS A 397 15.43 4.92 8.82
C HIS A 397 16.18 4.56 10.11
N ARG A 398 15.54 4.72 11.29
CA ARG A 398 16.15 4.38 12.57
C ARG A 398 16.53 2.89 12.68
N MET A 399 15.73 2.01 12.06
CA MET A 399 15.97 0.57 12.02
C MET A 399 17.18 0.24 11.14
N LEU A 400 17.30 0.86 9.96
CA LEU A 400 18.46 0.71 9.07
C LEU A 400 19.76 1.16 9.73
N VAL A 401 19.71 2.32 10.41
CA VAL A 401 20.86 2.85 11.18
C VAL A 401 21.24 1.89 12.30
N LYS A 402 20.26 1.38 13.04
CA LYS A 402 20.53 0.45 14.16
C LYS A 402 21.11 -0.88 13.68
N HIS A 403 20.61 -1.40 12.55
CA HIS A 403 21.15 -2.62 11.93
C HIS A 403 22.59 -2.44 11.46
N SER A 404 22.92 -1.27 10.86
CA SER A 404 24.31 -0.93 10.49
C SER A 404 25.22 -0.87 11.72
N GLN A 405 24.75 -0.30 12.83
CA GLN A 405 25.51 -0.31 14.10
C GLN A 405 25.73 -1.74 14.63
N THR A 406 24.72 -2.60 14.50
CA THR A 406 24.84 -4.03 14.85
C THR A 406 25.88 -4.70 13.96
N ALA A 407 25.85 -4.47 12.64
CA ALA A 407 26.83 -5.01 11.69
C ALA A 407 28.26 -4.51 11.99
N GLN A 408 28.42 -3.23 12.34
CA GLN A 408 29.71 -2.68 12.76
C GLN A 408 30.22 -3.35 14.04
N SER A 409 29.35 -3.61 15.01
CA SER A 409 29.72 -4.32 16.25
C SER A 409 30.16 -5.77 16.00
N MET A 410 29.73 -6.36 14.87
CA MET A 410 30.14 -7.69 14.41
C MET A 410 31.43 -7.67 13.55
N GLY A 411 32.06 -6.50 13.40
CA GLY A 411 33.36 -6.35 12.74
C GLY A 411 33.30 -5.95 11.26
N ILE A 412 32.13 -5.59 10.71
CA ILE A 412 32.04 -5.06 9.35
C ILE A 412 32.50 -3.58 9.38
N PRO A 413 33.54 -3.19 8.62
CA PRO A 413 34.01 -1.80 8.56
C PRO A 413 32.94 -0.83 8.05
N ALA A 414 32.94 0.40 8.56
CA ALA A 414 31.94 1.40 8.17
C ALA A 414 31.96 1.71 6.66
N GLU A 415 33.13 1.70 6.04
CA GLU A 415 33.33 1.88 4.60
C GLU A 415 32.78 0.74 3.74
N ASN A 416 32.51 -0.42 4.34
CA ASN A 416 31.91 -1.57 3.70
C ASN A 416 30.38 -1.64 3.87
N MET A 417 29.78 -0.57 4.37
CA MET A 417 28.32 -0.49 4.59
C MET A 417 27.78 0.79 3.97
N VAL A 418 26.58 0.72 3.42
CA VAL A 418 25.84 1.90 2.92
C VAL A 418 24.40 1.86 3.40
N ILE A 419 23.89 3.02 3.87
CA ILE A 419 22.46 3.25 4.10
C ILE A 419 21.97 4.11 2.95
N ILE A 420 20.97 3.64 2.24
CA ILE A 420 20.49 4.21 0.99
C ILE A 420 19.00 4.51 1.02
N ASN A 421 18.52 5.26 0.04
CA ASN A 421 17.11 5.55 -0.17
C ASN A 421 16.55 4.71 -1.34
N ASN A 422 15.23 4.61 -1.42
CA ASN A 422 14.57 4.10 -2.61
C ASN A 422 15.05 4.88 -3.84
N GLY A 423 15.40 4.18 -4.91
CA GLY A 423 15.92 4.73 -6.15
C GLY A 423 17.42 4.99 -6.18
N ASP A 424 18.15 4.85 -5.08
CA ASP A 424 19.61 4.90 -5.12
C ASP A 424 20.16 3.65 -5.85
N VAL A 425 21.14 3.86 -6.74
CA VAL A 425 21.83 2.79 -7.46
C VAL A 425 23.11 2.46 -6.71
N VAL A 426 23.14 1.28 -6.09
CA VAL A 426 24.34 0.77 -5.39
C VAL A 426 25.12 -0.12 -6.33
N GLU A 427 26.35 0.24 -6.65
CA GLU A 427 27.30 -0.63 -7.34
C GLU A 427 28.08 -1.46 -6.33
N VAL A 428 27.98 -2.79 -6.48
CA VAL A 428 28.72 -3.78 -5.70
C VAL A 428 29.71 -4.44 -6.65
N ALA A 429 30.99 -4.20 -6.42
CA ALA A 429 32.11 -4.82 -7.12
C ALA A 429 32.92 -5.69 -6.14
N PRO A 430 33.85 -6.56 -6.62
CA PRO A 430 34.61 -7.40 -5.72
C PRO A 430 35.32 -6.65 -4.59
N ASP A 431 35.71 -5.38 -4.80
CA ASP A 431 36.51 -4.61 -3.86
C ASP A 431 35.86 -3.31 -3.38
N SER A 432 34.64 -3.00 -3.80
CA SER A 432 33.96 -1.77 -3.42
C SER A 432 32.45 -1.91 -3.37
N ILE A 433 31.83 -1.11 -2.50
CA ILE A 433 30.41 -0.83 -2.48
C ILE A 433 30.23 0.68 -2.45
N GLN A 434 29.41 1.25 -3.36
CA GLN A 434 29.21 2.68 -3.46
C GLN A 434 27.85 3.03 -4.06
N VAL A 435 27.33 4.21 -3.71
CA VAL A 435 26.19 4.79 -4.41
C VAL A 435 26.67 5.48 -5.68
N ALA A 436 26.32 4.94 -6.85
CA ALA A 436 26.81 5.41 -8.15
C ALA A 436 25.82 6.33 -8.89
N GLY A 437 24.57 6.40 -8.45
CA GLY A 437 23.55 7.23 -9.10
C GLY A 437 22.18 7.08 -8.48
N LYS A 438 21.17 7.58 -9.19
CA LYS A 438 19.76 7.48 -8.82
C LYS A 438 18.89 7.20 -10.03
N VAL A 439 17.81 6.47 -9.80
CA VAL A 439 16.73 6.27 -10.77
C VAL A 439 15.46 6.96 -10.25
N PRO A 440 14.46 7.22 -11.12
CA PRO A 440 13.16 7.68 -10.66
C PRO A 440 12.61 6.75 -9.55
N SER A 441 12.17 7.36 -8.47
CA SER A 441 11.60 6.67 -7.31
C SER A 441 10.50 7.53 -6.69
N GLY A 442 9.54 6.88 -6.05
CA GLY A 442 8.39 7.54 -5.44
C GLY A 442 7.29 6.54 -5.19
N ILE A 443 6.07 7.03 -5.22
CA ILE A 443 4.89 6.20 -4.99
C ILE A 443 3.87 6.36 -6.12
N GLU A 444 3.26 5.27 -6.52
CA GLU A 444 2.05 5.25 -7.35
C GLU A 444 0.85 4.94 -6.43
N LEU A 445 -0.14 5.83 -6.44
CA LEU A 445 -1.36 5.67 -5.65
C LEU A 445 -2.44 5.02 -6.49
N VAL A 446 -3.10 4.00 -5.96
CA VAL A 446 -4.13 3.24 -6.69
C VAL A 446 -5.43 3.26 -5.91
N ASP A 447 -6.53 3.61 -6.58
CA ASP A 447 -7.89 3.45 -6.09
C ASP A 447 -8.65 2.36 -6.88
N ARG A 448 -9.97 2.30 -6.71
CA ARG A 448 -10.81 1.32 -7.43
C ARG A 448 -10.87 1.55 -8.94
N ALA A 449 -10.63 2.78 -9.40
CA ALA A 449 -10.70 3.16 -10.81
C ALA A 449 -9.34 3.09 -11.52
N GLY A 450 -8.23 3.06 -10.76
CA GLY A 450 -6.88 3.01 -11.31
C GLY A 450 -5.89 3.90 -10.58
N VAL A 451 -4.86 4.37 -11.28
CA VAL A 451 -3.80 5.23 -10.70
C VAL A 451 -4.34 6.63 -10.42
N VAL A 452 -4.13 7.09 -9.19
CA VAL A 452 -4.53 8.42 -8.70
C VAL A 452 -3.35 9.37 -8.84
N ASN A 453 -3.52 10.46 -9.59
CA ASN A 453 -2.50 11.49 -9.69
C ASN A 453 -2.51 12.45 -8.48
N ALA A 454 -1.43 13.21 -8.31
CA ALA A 454 -1.25 14.12 -7.18
C ALA A 454 -2.35 15.21 -7.11
N ASN A 455 -2.82 15.70 -8.25
CA ASN A 455 -3.87 16.74 -8.29
C ASN A 455 -5.19 16.20 -7.72
N VAL A 456 -5.59 15.00 -8.14
CA VAL A 456 -6.81 14.35 -7.62
C VAL A 456 -6.71 14.09 -6.12
N LEU A 457 -5.54 13.72 -5.61
CA LEU A 457 -5.34 13.54 -4.17
C LEU A 457 -5.49 14.87 -3.41
N GLN A 458 -4.89 15.95 -3.92
CA GLN A 458 -5.04 17.29 -3.33
C GLN A 458 -6.49 17.77 -3.35
N GLU A 459 -7.21 17.55 -4.44
CA GLU A 459 -8.64 17.87 -4.52
C GLU A 459 -9.45 17.08 -3.49
N ARG A 460 -9.20 15.78 -3.34
CA ARG A 460 -9.86 14.94 -2.32
C ARG A 460 -9.55 15.42 -0.92
N GLN A 461 -8.33 15.85 -0.66
CA GLN A 461 -7.93 16.42 0.62
C GLN A 461 -8.65 17.73 0.91
N HIS A 462 -8.68 18.66 -0.04
CA HIS A 462 -9.44 19.93 0.11
C HIS A 462 -10.94 19.67 0.33
N LEU A 463 -11.52 18.69 -0.39
CA LEU A 463 -12.92 18.30 -0.18
C LEU A 463 -13.16 17.74 1.23
N ALA A 464 -12.21 17.00 1.78
CA ALA A 464 -12.33 16.39 3.12
C ALA A 464 -12.13 17.42 4.24
N GLU A 465 -11.21 18.37 4.08
CA GLU A 465 -10.85 19.36 5.10
C GLU A 465 -11.74 20.60 5.07
N ASP A 466 -11.93 21.20 3.88
CA ASP A 466 -12.58 22.50 3.71
C ASP A 466 -13.95 22.45 3.02
N GLY A 467 -14.29 21.31 2.40
CA GLY A 467 -15.55 21.13 1.68
C GLY A 467 -15.56 21.77 0.30
N VAL A 468 -16.78 21.91 -0.28
CA VAL A 468 -16.97 22.48 -1.62
C VAL A 468 -18.04 23.58 -1.61
N VAL A 469 -17.76 24.63 -2.35
CA VAL A 469 -18.71 25.71 -2.68
C VAL A 469 -18.99 25.67 -4.17
N THR A 470 -20.23 25.45 -4.55
CA THR A 470 -20.66 25.53 -5.95
C THR A 470 -21.42 26.83 -6.16
N VAL A 471 -21.03 27.59 -7.17
CA VAL A 471 -21.69 28.83 -7.57
C VAL A 471 -22.09 28.73 -9.03
N ALA A 472 -23.37 28.86 -9.32
CA ALA A 472 -23.89 28.94 -10.69
C ALA A 472 -24.40 30.34 -10.98
N ALA A 473 -23.93 30.96 -12.07
CA ALA A 473 -24.29 32.31 -12.48
C ALA A 473 -24.58 32.40 -13.97
N THR A 474 -25.61 33.14 -14.36
CA THR A 474 -25.92 33.42 -15.77
C THR A 474 -25.60 34.86 -16.10
N VAL A 475 -24.67 35.07 -17.03
CA VAL A 475 -24.20 36.40 -17.45
C VAL A 475 -24.68 36.73 -18.86
N GLY A 476 -25.36 37.86 -19.00
CA GLY A 476 -25.85 38.32 -20.30
C GLY A 476 -24.76 38.92 -21.18
N TRP A 477 -25.06 39.09 -22.48
CA TRP A 477 -24.19 39.72 -23.46
C TRP A 477 -23.94 41.25 -23.18
N ASP A 478 -24.67 41.83 -22.24
CA ASP A 478 -24.50 43.19 -21.76
C ASP A 478 -23.60 43.28 -20.49
N GLY A 479 -23.03 42.14 -20.07
CA GLY A 479 -22.19 42.05 -18.88
C GLY A 479 -22.95 42.13 -17.56
N LYS A 480 -24.25 41.82 -17.55
CA LYS A 480 -25.05 41.82 -16.33
C LYS A 480 -25.49 40.40 -15.94
N LEU A 481 -25.65 40.18 -14.65
CA LEU A 481 -26.29 38.97 -14.15
C LEU A 481 -27.77 38.93 -14.61
N LEU A 482 -28.17 37.86 -15.25
CA LEU A 482 -29.57 37.67 -15.69
C LEU A 482 -30.43 37.09 -14.56
N THR A 483 -29.83 36.32 -13.67
CA THR A 483 -30.46 35.73 -12.48
C THR A 483 -29.56 35.91 -11.27
N GLN A 484 -30.11 35.81 -10.06
CA GLN A 484 -29.27 35.73 -8.86
C GLN A 484 -28.46 34.43 -8.91
N PRO A 485 -27.14 34.49 -8.67
CA PRO A 485 -26.33 33.27 -8.57
C PRO A 485 -26.85 32.29 -7.54
N GLU A 486 -26.87 31.01 -7.89
CA GLU A 486 -27.17 29.95 -6.95
C GLU A 486 -25.89 29.49 -6.22
N VAL A 487 -25.95 29.36 -4.90
CA VAL A 487 -24.82 28.97 -4.07
C VAL A 487 -25.18 27.73 -3.26
N HIS A 488 -24.38 26.67 -3.43
CA HIS A 488 -24.49 25.43 -2.67
C HIS A 488 -23.20 25.15 -1.89
N LEU A 489 -23.37 24.75 -0.62
CA LEU A 489 -22.28 24.41 0.30
C LEU A 489 -22.41 22.95 0.70
N ARG A 490 -21.28 22.20 0.67
CA ARG A 490 -21.18 20.84 1.17
C ARG A 490 -19.88 20.68 1.95
N GLY A 491 -19.96 20.23 3.22
CA GLY A 491 -18.79 20.06 4.09
C GLY A 491 -18.13 21.38 4.53
N VAL A 492 -18.71 22.53 4.24
CA VAL A 492 -18.14 23.85 4.59
C VAL A 492 -18.68 24.28 5.95
N VAL A 493 -17.77 24.60 6.89
CA VAL A 493 -18.12 25.17 8.19
C VAL A 493 -18.19 26.70 8.04
N THR A 494 -19.31 27.30 8.42
CA THR A 494 -19.48 28.74 8.37
C THR A 494 -20.35 29.23 9.53
N THR A 495 -19.98 30.39 10.09
CA THR A 495 -20.80 31.13 11.06
C THR A 495 -21.73 32.13 10.37
N LEU A 496 -21.56 32.36 9.07
CA LEU A 496 -22.40 33.24 8.29
C LEU A 496 -23.70 32.56 7.90
N GLU A 497 -24.78 33.30 7.94
CA GLU A 497 -26.05 32.85 7.35
C GLU A 497 -25.87 32.67 5.83
N ARG A 498 -26.41 31.60 5.29
CA ARG A 498 -26.33 31.26 3.86
C ARG A 498 -26.77 32.42 2.95
N SER A 499 -27.83 33.16 3.39
CA SER A 499 -28.35 34.32 2.69
C SER A 499 -27.35 35.48 2.63
N LEU A 500 -26.54 35.68 3.67
CA LEU A 500 -25.51 36.71 3.70
C LEU A 500 -24.34 36.34 2.81
N LEU A 501 -23.84 35.10 2.89
CA LEU A 501 -22.78 34.59 2.02
C LEU A 501 -23.16 34.69 0.53
N GLN A 502 -24.42 34.33 0.19
CA GLN A 502 -24.94 34.48 -1.16
C GLN A 502 -24.92 35.95 -1.63
N LYS A 503 -25.35 36.89 -0.78
CA LYS A 503 -25.29 38.33 -1.11
C LYS A 503 -23.86 38.84 -1.31
N LEU A 504 -22.91 38.34 -0.52
CA LEU A 504 -21.49 38.72 -0.67
C LEU A 504 -20.91 38.16 -1.98
N ILE A 505 -21.23 36.94 -2.34
CA ILE A 505 -20.81 36.32 -3.62
C ILE A 505 -21.43 37.09 -4.79
N ASN A 506 -22.72 37.42 -4.75
CA ASN A 506 -23.37 38.23 -5.79
C ASN A 506 -22.65 39.54 -6.01
N ARG A 507 -22.36 40.29 -4.92
CA ARG A 507 -21.62 41.56 -5.00
C ARG A 507 -20.22 41.41 -5.60
N ALA A 508 -19.51 40.31 -5.26
CA ALA A 508 -18.19 40.06 -5.82
C ALA A 508 -18.25 39.82 -7.34
N ILE A 509 -19.26 39.08 -7.80
CA ILE A 509 -19.50 38.84 -9.23
C ILE A 509 -19.88 40.14 -9.94
N GLU A 510 -20.84 40.89 -9.39
CA GLU A 510 -21.28 42.21 -9.95
C GLU A 510 -20.12 43.21 -10.01
N SER A 511 -19.24 43.27 -9.00
CA SER A 511 -18.06 44.15 -9.04
C SER A 511 -17.12 43.79 -10.20
N VAL A 512 -16.83 42.50 -10.42
CA VAL A 512 -16.00 42.11 -11.57
C VAL A 512 -16.66 42.47 -12.89
N LEU A 513 -17.96 42.23 -13.02
CA LEU A 513 -18.70 42.58 -14.23
C LEU A 513 -18.77 44.09 -14.49
N SER A 514 -18.99 44.92 -13.45
CA SER A 514 -19.04 46.36 -13.60
C SER A 514 -17.67 46.98 -13.93
N ASP A 515 -16.62 46.49 -13.26
CA ASP A 515 -15.31 47.12 -13.31
C ASP A 515 -14.49 46.65 -14.51
N ARG A 516 -14.65 45.41 -14.91
CA ARG A 516 -13.75 44.75 -15.87
C ARG A 516 -14.43 44.14 -17.12
N TRP A 517 -15.75 44.19 -17.25
CA TRP A 517 -16.46 43.65 -18.42
C TRP A 517 -15.83 44.07 -19.75
N ARG A 518 -15.48 45.37 -19.88
CA ARG A 518 -14.90 45.92 -21.12
C ARG A 518 -13.56 45.30 -21.52
N GLU A 519 -12.83 44.73 -20.60
CA GLU A 519 -11.55 44.06 -20.87
C GLU A 519 -11.74 42.74 -21.64
N PHE A 520 -12.91 42.14 -21.53
CA PHE A 520 -13.25 40.83 -22.12
C PHE A 520 -14.13 40.94 -23.38
N VAL A 521 -14.46 42.16 -23.81
CA VAL A 521 -15.33 42.39 -24.97
C VAL A 521 -14.55 43.04 -26.10
N GLN A 522 -14.61 42.41 -27.28
CA GLN A 522 -14.09 42.98 -28.53
C GLN A 522 -15.27 43.31 -29.44
N SER A 523 -15.26 44.54 -29.99
CA SER A 523 -16.24 44.96 -31.02
C SER A 523 -15.73 44.54 -32.39
N LEU A 524 -16.55 43.79 -33.13
CA LEU A 524 -16.31 43.37 -34.50
C LEU A 524 -17.02 44.32 -35.46
N GLU A 525 -16.73 44.22 -36.77
CA GLU A 525 -17.50 44.90 -37.84
C GLU A 525 -19.00 44.48 -37.77
N ASP A 526 -19.90 45.40 -38.13
CA ASP A 526 -21.37 45.21 -38.12
C ASP A 526 -22.03 45.15 -36.71
N ASP A 527 -21.56 45.94 -35.73
CA ASP A 527 -22.11 45.98 -34.35
C ASP A 527 -22.15 44.60 -33.65
N GLN A 528 -21.33 43.64 -34.09
CA GLN A 528 -21.17 42.37 -33.41
C GLN A 528 -20.13 42.49 -32.31
N ILE A 529 -20.39 41.81 -31.20
CA ILE A 529 -19.44 41.68 -30.09
C ILE A 529 -18.97 40.23 -29.94
N GLU A 530 -17.70 40.07 -29.64
CA GLU A 530 -17.11 38.82 -29.19
C GLU A 530 -16.70 38.96 -27.73
N VAL A 531 -16.94 37.95 -26.93
CA VAL A 531 -16.66 37.97 -25.48
C VAL A 531 -15.73 36.81 -25.15
N ASP A 532 -14.62 37.13 -24.50
CA ASP A 532 -13.74 36.12 -23.86
C ASP A 532 -14.39 35.60 -22.57
N TRP A 533 -15.32 34.68 -22.73
CA TRP A 533 -16.03 34.07 -21.61
C TRP A 533 -15.11 33.29 -20.67
N VAL A 534 -14.02 32.70 -21.19
CA VAL A 534 -13.07 31.91 -20.39
C VAL A 534 -12.26 32.84 -19.47
N GLY A 535 -11.73 33.93 -20.02
CA GLY A 535 -11.00 34.95 -19.23
C GLY A 535 -11.88 35.62 -18.19
N LEU A 536 -13.13 35.94 -18.55
CA LEU A 536 -14.11 36.51 -17.61
C LEU A 536 -14.45 35.54 -16.47
N GLN A 537 -14.71 34.28 -16.77
CA GLN A 537 -14.96 33.27 -15.76
C GLN A 537 -13.79 33.14 -14.77
N ALA A 538 -12.56 33.07 -15.26
CA ALA A 538 -11.37 32.98 -14.42
C ALA A 538 -11.22 34.20 -13.46
N GLN A 539 -11.59 35.38 -13.90
CA GLN A 539 -11.56 36.60 -13.06
C GLN A 539 -12.64 36.55 -11.98
N ILE A 540 -13.84 36.14 -12.34
CA ILE A 540 -14.95 35.97 -11.38
C ILE A 540 -14.60 34.89 -10.36
N GLU A 541 -14.12 33.73 -10.80
CA GLU A 541 -13.67 32.66 -9.90
C GLU A 541 -12.62 33.16 -8.91
N SER A 542 -11.60 33.89 -9.40
CA SER A 542 -10.55 34.47 -8.55
C SER A 542 -11.11 35.45 -7.50
N ALA A 543 -12.08 36.26 -7.86
CA ALA A 543 -12.72 37.21 -6.95
C ALA A 543 -13.56 36.48 -5.89
N VAL A 544 -14.38 35.51 -6.29
CA VAL A 544 -15.18 34.69 -5.39
C VAL A 544 -14.26 33.87 -4.46
N GLN A 545 -13.20 33.29 -4.95
CA GLN A 545 -12.26 32.52 -4.15
C GLN A 545 -11.56 33.38 -3.08
N ARG A 546 -11.15 34.61 -3.43
CA ARG A 546 -10.60 35.58 -2.43
C ARG A 546 -11.63 35.93 -1.37
N LEU A 547 -12.89 36.14 -1.75
CA LEU A 547 -14.00 36.39 -0.81
C LEU A 547 -14.18 35.22 0.13
N LEU A 548 -14.31 34.01 -0.39
CA LEU A 548 -14.51 32.81 0.41
C LEU A 548 -13.38 32.62 1.43
N ARG A 549 -12.11 32.75 1.02
CA ARG A 549 -10.94 32.67 1.92
C ARG A 549 -11.01 33.67 3.07
N ARG A 550 -11.48 34.89 2.79
CA ARG A 550 -11.61 35.96 3.81
C ARG A 550 -12.75 35.69 4.77
N GLU A 551 -13.91 35.30 4.25
CA GLU A 551 -15.14 35.20 5.04
C GLU A 551 -15.26 33.86 5.80
N LEU A 552 -14.72 32.76 5.23
CA LEU A 552 -14.82 31.43 5.82
C LEU A 552 -13.58 31.03 6.62
N GLN A 553 -12.46 31.76 6.50
CA GLN A 553 -11.16 31.41 7.08
C GLN A 553 -10.67 30.01 6.71
N SER A 554 -11.19 29.45 5.62
CA SER A 554 -10.89 28.17 5.04
C SER A 554 -10.72 28.30 3.52
N LYS A 555 -10.30 27.19 2.85
CA LYS A 555 -10.04 27.20 1.40
C LYS A 555 -10.90 26.17 0.67
N PRO A 556 -12.24 26.26 0.75
CA PRO A 556 -13.10 25.26 0.11
C PRO A 556 -12.84 25.21 -1.39
N LEU A 557 -13.00 24.02 -1.97
CA LEU A 557 -12.95 23.86 -3.42
C LEU A 557 -14.09 24.66 -4.06
N LEU A 558 -13.77 25.63 -4.91
CA LEU A 558 -14.76 26.40 -5.64
C LEU A 558 -15.05 25.74 -7.00
N VAL A 559 -16.31 25.37 -7.22
CA VAL A 559 -16.83 24.97 -8.53
C VAL A 559 -17.69 26.11 -9.04
N PHE A 560 -17.19 26.87 -10.01
CA PHE A 560 -17.92 27.99 -10.59
C PHE A 560 -18.46 27.62 -11.97
N LEU A 561 -19.78 27.69 -12.12
CA LEU A 561 -20.48 27.38 -13.34
C LEU A 561 -21.04 28.66 -13.93
N MET A 562 -20.42 29.16 -15.01
CA MET A 562 -20.92 30.31 -15.75
C MET A 562 -21.72 29.85 -16.98
N GLN A 563 -22.93 30.34 -17.09
CA GLN A 563 -23.79 30.15 -18.25
C GLN A 563 -23.95 31.47 -18.98
N ASN A 564 -23.98 31.43 -20.29
CA ASN A 564 -24.29 32.56 -21.16
C ASN A 564 -25.44 32.18 -22.08
N PRO A 565 -26.42 33.08 -22.31
CA PRO A 565 -27.50 32.81 -23.24
C PRO A 565 -27.00 32.70 -24.67
N GLU A 566 -27.80 32.06 -25.54
CA GLU A 566 -27.50 32.05 -26.97
C GLU A 566 -27.32 33.48 -27.51
N LYS A 567 -26.37 33.65 -28.44
CA LYS A 567 -26.09 34.95 -29.04
C LYS A 567 -27.38 35.51 -29.68
N PRO A 568 -27.82 36.71 -29.31
CA PRO A 568 -28.99 37.28 -29.92
C PRO A 568 -28.79 37.40 -31.45
N PRO A 569 -29.81 37.09 -32.26
CA PRO A 569 -29.70 37.25 -33.73
C PRO A 569 -29.35 38.69 -34.08
N ALA A 570 -28.43 38.85 -35.03
CA ALA A 570 -28.08 40.17 -35.53
C ALA A 570 -29.30 40.97 -35.92
N LYS A 571 -29.44 42.20 -35.46
CA LYS A 571 -30.57 43.07 -35.86
C LYS A 571 -30.57 43.22 -37.36
N VAL A 572 -31.60 42.68 -38.00
CA VAL A 572 -31.83 42.91 -39.43
C VAL A 572 -32.23 44.37 -39.59
N THR A 573 -31.32 45.21 -40.09
CA THR A 573 -31.59 46.58 -40.47
C THR A 573 -32.47 46.55 -41.74
N THR A 574 -33.78 46.70 -41.59
CA THR A 574 -34.70 46.95 -42.73
C THR A 574 -34.44 48.35 -43.24
N ASN A 575 -33.67 48.45 -44.32
CA ASN A 575 -33.56 49.67 -45.10
C ASN A 575 -34.94 49.99 -45.75
N ARG A 576 -35.73 50.82 -45.08
CA ARG A 576 -36.91 51.45 -45.70
C ARG A 576 -36.38 52.46 -46.74
N ARG A 577 -36.28 52.04 -48.01
CA ARG A 577 -36.17 52.97 -49.14
C ARG A 577 -37.48 53.78 -49.20
N ARG A 578 -37.39 55.09 -48.85
CA ARG A 578 -38.44 56.05 -49.19
C ARG A 578 -38.45 56.23 -50.69
N SER A 579 -39.42 55.67 -51.36
CA SER A 579 -39.73 56.06 -52.76
C SER A 579 -40.47 57.39 -52.73
N THR A 580 -39.79 58.47 -53.15
CA THR A 580 -40.43 59.72 -53.52
C THR A 580 -41.01 59.58 -54.90
N ALA A 581 -42.33 59.35 -54.99
CA ALA A 581 -43.06 59.52 -56.24
C ALA A 581 -43.27 61.01 -56.49
N LYS A 582 -42.63 61.55 -57.54
CA LYS A 582 -43.00 62.84 -58.12
C LYS A 582 -44.26 62.66 -58.93
N VAL A 583 -45.34 63.33 -58.56
CA VAL A 583 -46.49 63.57 -59.38
C VAL A 583 -46.13 64.81 -60.22
N ALA A 584 -46.24 64.66 -61.57
CA ALA A 584 -46.27 65.78 -62.50
C ALA A 584 -47.62 65.77 -63.20
N SER A 585 -48.31 66.86 -63.02
CA SER A 585 -49.43 67.52 -63.74
C SER A 585 -50.21 66.69 -64.75
#